data_bf5189d76f56b12010090a796bdad4d5
#
_entry.id   bf5189d76f56b12010090a796bdad4d5
#
_cell.length_a   1.000
_cell.length_b   1.000
_cell.length_c   1.000
_cell.angle_alpha   90.00
_cell.angle_beta   90.00
_cell.angle_gamma   90.00
#
_symmetry.space_group_name_H-M   'P 1'
#
loop_
_entity.id
_entity.type
_entity.pdbx_description
1 polymer ?
#
loop_
_entity_poly.entity_id
_entity_poly.type
_entity_poly.pdbx_seq_one_letter_code
_entity_poly.pdbx_strand_id
1 'polypeptide(L)'
;MLDSPNHHQWILSVPKISESFDVAQPVDRVWALLQDIPEVMTCLPGAEFTGQSAEDVYGGKVTVKLGAVTASFDGDATVIERDEATHACSFNGKGIDKRGGSRAQATFSYRLTDTDGNTHVAVDADIKLTGKLAQMGRTGIFNDVAHQMTGEFAAHLEQKLLANVADDAGAPPSDIAEPVASEISALKMLGVIVRGRWRALCAVLGIVSAKR
;
A
#
# COMPACT_ATOMS: atom_id res chain seq x y z
N MET A 1 -5.39 -38.87 -38.14
CA MET A 1 -5.96 -38.91 -36.80
C MET A 1 -4.77 -38.64 -35.88
N LEU A 2 -4.49 -37.35 -35.64
CA LEU A 2 -3.35 -36.91 -34.82
C LEU A 2 -3.96 -36.15 -33.64
N ASP A 3 -3.91 -36.83 -32.51
CA ASP A 3 -4.32 -36.30 -31.19
C ASP A 3 -3.40 -35.12 -30.86
N SER A 4 -4.01 -33.94 -30.76
CA SER A 4 -3.33 -32.76 -30.25
C SER A 4 -3.15 -32.93 -28.75
N PRO A 5 -1.92 -32.78 -28.22
CA PRO A 5 -1.73 -32.79 -26.78
C PRO A 5 -2.43 -31.57 -26.15
N ASN A 6 -3.39 -31.90 -25.34
CA ASN A 6 -4.15 -30.99 -24.50
C ASN A 6 -3.17 -30.19 -23.63
N HIS A 7 -2.88 -28.95 -24.01
CA HIS A 7 -2.15 -28.01 -23.17
C HIS A 7 -3.04 -27.68 -21.95
N HIS A 8 -2.98 -28.53 -20.94
CA HIS A 8 -3.44 -28.15 -19.61
C HIS A 8 -2.56 -26.99 -19.14
N GLN A 9 -3.01 -25.81 -19.44
CA GLN A 9 -2.50 -24.61 -18.81
C GLN A 9 -2.82 -24.73 -17.31
N TRP A 10 -1.80 -25.07 -16.53
CA TRP A 10 -1.91 -25.14 -15.07
C TRP A 10 -2.29 -23.77 -14.54
N ILE A 11 -3.57 -23.57 -14.31
CA ILE A 11 -4.10 -22.43 -13.58
C ILE A 11 -4.06 -22.84 -12.12
N LEU A 12 -3.10 -22.35 -11.38
CA LEU A 12 -3.11 -22.47 -9.91
C LEU A 12 -3.84 -21.27 -9.36
N SER A 13 -4.96 -21.52 -8.69
CA SER A 13 -5.58 -20.55 -7.80
C SER A 13 -4.68 -20.42 -6.56
N VAL A 14 -4.23 -19.21 -6.28
CA VAL A 14 -3.63 -18.90 -4.98
C VAL A 14 -4.74 -18.98 -3.93
N PRO A 15 -4.45 -19.39 -2.69
CA PRO A 15 -5.44 -19.32 -1.61
C PRO A 15 -6.02 -17.92 -1.52
N LYS A 16 -7.31 -17.84 -1.19
CA LYS A 16 -7.99 -16.58 -0.92
C LYS A 16 -7.22 -15.85 0.19
N ILE A 17 -6.84 -14.62 -0.07
CA ILE A 17 -6.15 -13.75 0.88
C ILE A 17 -7.22 -12.90 1.54
N SER A 18 -7.23 -12.88 2.86
CA SER A 18 -8.09 -12.01 3.67
C SER A 18 -7.21 -11.31 4.70
N GLU A 19 -7.13 -9.99 4.61
CA GLU A 19 -6.33 -9.15 5.48
C GLU A 19 -7.21 -8.05 6.08
N SER A 20 -6.80 -7.48 7.18
CA SER A 20 -7.47 -6.30 7.75
C SER A 20 -6.50 -5.43 8.52
N PHE A 21 -6.84 -4.15 8.66
CA PHE A 21 -6.10 -3.18 9.44
C PHE A 21 -7.03 -2.07 9.93
N ASP A 22 -6.58 -1.37 10.97
CA ASP A 22 -7.30 -0.24 11.53
C ASP A 22 -6.58 1.07 11.18
N VAL A 23 -7.37 2.12 10.97
CA VAL A 23 -6.90 3.49 10.68
C VAL A 23 -7.52 4.43 11.71
N ALA A 24 -6.70 5.22 12.40
CA ALA A 24 -7.13 6.17 13.41
C ALA A 24 -7.72 7.45 12.79
N GLN A 25 -8.68 7.30 11.89
CA GLN A 25 -9.39 8.38 11.19
C GLN A 25 -10.86 7.96 10.94
N PRO A 26 -11.79 8.94 10.86
CA PRO A 26 -13.20 8.68 10.54
C PRO A 26 -13.38 8.00 9.18
N VAL A 27 -14.39 7.14 9.08
CA VAL A 27 -14.66 6.32 7.89
C VAL A 27 -14.84 7.14 6.62
N ASP A 28 -15.51 8.28 6.69
CA ASP A 28 -15.74 9.14 5.52
C ASP A 28 -14.43 9.70 4.94
N ARG A 29 -13.45 10.01 5.80
CA ARG A 29 -12.13 10.48 5.36
C ARG A 29 -11.33 9.38 4.68
N VAL A 30 -11.33 8.20 5.29
CA VAL A 30 -10.65 7.04 4.71
C VAL A 30 -11.30 6.66 3.38
N TRP A 31 -12.63 6.66 3.34
CA TRP A 31 -13.39 6.41 2.10
C TRP A 31 -13.03 7.40 1.00
N ALA A 32 -13.07 8.69 1.29
CA ALA A 32 -12.76 9.74 0.31
C ALA A 32 -11.35 9.56 -0.29
N LEU A 33 -10.33 9.27 0.54
CA LEU A 33 -8.98 9.01 0.04
C LEU A 33 -8.92 7.73 -0.80
N LEU A 34 -9.61 6.65 -0.40
CA LEU A 34 -9.61 5.39 -1.15
C LEU A 34 -10.33 5.47 -2.50
N GLN A 35 -11.13 6.53 -2.74
CA GLN A 35 -11.73 6.79 -4.06
C GLN A 35 -10.76 7.49 -5.03
N ASP A 36 -9.71 8.13 -4.54
CA ASP A 36 -8.67 8.73 -5.36
C ASP A 36 -7.60 7.67 -5.70
N ILE A 37 -7.86 6.90 -6.75
CA ILE A 37 -7.00 5.77 -7.14
C ILE A 37 -5.54 6.19 -7.41
N PRO A 38 -5.25 7.30 -8.15
CA PRO A 38 -3.88 7.82 -8.29
C PRO A 38 -3.18 8.03 -6.94
N GLU A 39 -3.88 8.64 -5.98
CA GLU A 39 -3.35 8.89 -4.65
C GLU A 39 -3.12 7.60 -3.86
N VAL A 40 -4.09 6.68 -3.88
CA VAL A 40 -4.00 5.37 -3.22
C VAL A 40 -2.84 4.55 -3.75
N MET A 41 -2.59 4.59 -5.05
CA MET A 41 -1.46 3.88 -5.66
C MET A 41 -0.11 4.31 -5.09
N THR A 42 0.03 5.55 -4.61
CA THR A 42 1.26 6.00 -3.95
C THR A 42 1.47 5.38 -2.56
N CYS A 43 0.40 4.90 -1.93
CA CYS A 43 0.46 4.22 -0.64
C CYS A 43 0.82 2.73 -0.79
N LEU A 44 0.59 2.15 -1.96
CA LEU A 44 0.82 0.72 -2.20
C LEU A 44 2.31 0.46 -2.49
N PRO A 45 3.01 -0.35 -1.67
CA PRO A 45 4.43 -0.60 -1.85
C PRO A 45 4.73 -1.29 -3.19
N GLY A 46 5.68 -0.73 -3.92
CA GLY A 46 6.09 -1.24 -5.24
C GLY A 46 5.12 -0.98 -6.38
N ALA A 47 4.07 -0.18 -6.15
CA ALA A 47 3.13 0.22 -7.19
C ALA A 47 3.53 1.54 -7.85
N GLU A 48 3.25 1.64 -9.15
CA GLU A 48 3.41 2.85 -9.97
C GLU A 48 2.11 3.05 -10.75
N PHE A 49 1.50 4.22 -10.64
CA PHE A 49 0.35 4.59 -11.47
C PHE A 49 0.84 4.97 -12.87
N THR A 50 0.23 4.40 -13.92
CA THR A 50 0.64 4.64 -15.31
C THR A 50 -0.38 5.40 -16.13
N GLY A 51 -1.55 5.68 -15.57
CA GLY A 51 -2.60 6.49 -16.20
C GLY A 51 -3.97 5.87 -16.10
N GLN A 52 -4.97 6.61 -16.55
CA GLN A 52 -6.35 6.15 -16.66
C GLN A 52 -6.71 6.03 -18.15
N SER A 53 -7.12 4.85 -18.60
CA SER A 53 -7.42 4.59 -20.01
C SER A 53 -8.90 4.76 -20.37
N ALA A 54 -9.78 4.61 -19.39
CA ALA A 54 -11.23 4.84 -19.50
C ALA A 54 -11.80 5.14 -18.11
N GLU A 55 -13.09 5.49 -18.05
CA GLU A 55 -13.80 5.59 -16.78
C GLU A 55 -13.64 4.28 -16.00
N ASP A 56 -13.30 4.37 -14.72
CA ASP A 56 -13.04 3.23 -13.82
C ASP A 56 -11.96 2.22 -14.26
N VAL A 57 -11.10 2.55 -15.24
CA VAL A 57 -10.00 1.70 -15.70
C VAL A 57 -8.66 2.38 -15.49
N TYR A 58 -7.90 1.87 -14.55
CA TYR A 58 -6.64 2.45 -14.07
C TYR A 58 -5.46 1.54 -14.43
N GLY A 59 -4.52 2.11 -15.16
CA GLY A 59 -3.26 1.44 -15.49
C GLY A 59 -2.26 1.53 -14.35
N GLY A 60 -1.50 0.48 -14.17
CA GLY A 60 -0.49 0.44 -13.12
C GLY A 60 0.58 -0.61 -13.37
N LYS A 61 1.66 -0.46 -12.63
CA LYS A 61 2.72 -1.46 -12.54
C LYS A 61 2.93 -1.79 -11.07
N VAL A 62 2.97 -3.07 -10.74
CA VAL A 62 3.19 -3.54 -9.36
C VAL A 62 4.40 -4.46 -9.34
N THR A 63 5.39 -4.13 -8.52
CA THR A 63 6.61 -4.93 -8.33
C THR A 63 6.58 -5.57 -6.95
N VAL A 64 6.61 -6.90 -6.92
CA VAL A 64 6.60 -7.69 -5.67
C VAL A 64 7.85 -8.56 -5.56
N LYS A 65 8.34 -8.72 -4.34
CA LYS A 65 9.45 -9.64 -4.02
C LYS A 65 8.88 -10.89 -3.35
N LEU A 66 9.09 -12.02 -3.99
CA LEU A 66 8.63 -13.34 -3.54
C LEU A 66 9.87 -14.17 -3.16
N GLY A 67 10.41 -13.93 -1.97
CA GLY A 67 11.70 -14.50 -1.56
C GLY A 67 12.84 -14.03 -2.47
N ALA A 68 13.48 -14.94 -3.17
CA ALA A 68 14.57 -14.63 -4.10
C ALA A 68 14.10 -14.16 -5.49
N VAL A 69 12.79 -14.22 -5.76
CA VAL A 69 12.22 -13.84 -7.05
C VAL A 69 11.58 -12.47 -6.96
N THR A 70 11.90 -11.60 -7.92
CA THR A 70 11.18 -10.32 -8.10
C THR A 70 10.30 -10.43 -9.34
N ALA A 71 9.02 -10.15 -9.18
CA ALA A 71 8.05 -10.10 -10.27
C ALA A 71 7.54 -8.68 -10.45
N SER A 72 7.37 -8.25 -11.70
CA SER A 72 6.87 -6.93 -12.03
C SER A 72 5.74 -7.04 -13.05
N PHE A 73 4.54 -6.76 -12.61
CA PHE A 73 3.32 -6.86 -13.42
C PHE A 73 2.93 -5.50 -13.96
N ASP A 74 2.91 -5.37 -15.28
CA ASP A 74 2.29 -4.25 -15.99
C ASP A 74 0.85 -4.64 -16.33
N GLY A 75 -0.11 -3.78 -16.03
CA GLY A 75 -1.52 -4.10 -16.28
C GLY A 75 -2.49 -3.01 -15.91
N ASP A 76 -3.72 -3.40 -15.73
CA ASP A 76 -4.82 -2.51 -15.37
C ASP A 76 -5.73 -3.13 -14.31
N ALA A 77 -6.40 -2.26 -13.58
CA ALA A 77 -7.46 -2.58 -12.65
C ALA A 77 -8.72 -1.82 -13.05
N THR A 78 -9.87 -2.50 -13.04
CA THR A 78 -11.18 -1.93 -13.32
C THR A 78 -12.02 -1.97 -12.06
N VAL A 79 -12.61 -0.86 -11.67
CA VAL A 79 -13.63 -0.81 -10.62
C VAL A 79 -14.88 -1.53 -11.15
N ILE A 80 -15.37 -2.52 -10.39
CA ILE A 80 -16.55 -3.30 -10.76
C ILE A 80 -17.76 -2.77 -10.03
N GLU A 81 -17.59 -2.45 -8.76
CA GLU A 81 -18.64 -2.03 -7.86
C GLU A 81 -18.09 -1.01 -6.87
N ARG A 82 -18.89 0.03 -6.65
CA ARG A 82 -18.65 1.06 -5.65
C ARG A 82 -19.95 1.31 -4.92
N ASP A 83 -19.99 1.00 -3.63
CA ASP A 83 -21.15 1.19 -2.78
C ASP A 83 -20.80 2.20 -1.67
N GLU A 84 -21.26 3.42 -1.84
CA GLU A 84 -21.04 4.51 -0.87
C GLU A 84 -21.80 4.28 0.44
N ALA A 85 -22.96 3.62 0.38
CA ALA A 85 -23.78 3.40 1.57
C ALA A 85 -23.16 2.39 2.53
N THR A 86 -22.43 1.41 2.01
CA THR A 86 -21.75 0.38 2.80
C THR A 86 -20.24 0.55 2.83
N HIS A 87 -19.71 1.63 2.24
CA HIS A 87 -18.28 1.89 2.08
C HIS A 87 -17.52 0.66 1.55
N ALA A 88 -18.04 0.06 0.51
CA ALA A 88 -17.47 -1.13 -0.11
C ALA A 88 -17.11 -0.87 -1.57
N CYS A 89 -15.97 -1.40 -2.00
CA CYS A 89 -15.54 -1.32 -3.38
C CYS A 89 -14.91 -2.62 -3.84
N SER A 90 -15.10 -2.98 -5.11
CA SER A 90 -14.49 -4.16 -5.70
C SER A 90 -13.86 -3.87 -7.06
N PHE A 91 -12.81 -4.62 -7.39
CA PHE A 91 -11.96 -4.41 -8.56
C PHE A 91 -11.61 -5.73 -9.22
N ASN A 92 -11.48 -5.70 -10.55
CA ASN A 92 -10.79 -6.72 -11.30
C ASN A 92 -9.45 -6.18 -11.82
N GLY A 93 -8.37 -6.85 -11.43
CA GLY A 93 -7.03 -6.55 -11.91
C GLY A 93 -6.51 -7.63 -12.84
N LYS A 94 -5.70 -7.23 -13.82
CA LYS A 94 -4.93 -8.15 -14.67
C LYS A 94 -3.57 -7.55 -14.94
N GLY A 95 -2.54 -8.39 -14.96
CA GLY A 95 -1.17 -7.94 -15.19
C GLY A 95 -0.32 -9.02 -15.81
N ILE A 96 0.74 -8.59 -16.51
CA ILE A 96 1.69 -9.44 -17.19
C ILE A 96 3.10 -9.10 -16.71
N ASP A 97 3.81 -10.08 -16.17
CA ASP A 97 5.25 -10.02 -15.96
C ASP A 97 5.96 -10.51 -17.24
N LYS A 98 6.35 -9.56 -18.08
CA LYS A 98 7.01 -9.85 -19.36
C LYS A 98 8.36 -10.54 -19.18
N ARG A 99 9.10 -10.23 -18.10
CA ARG A 99 10.44 -10.81 -17.84
C ARG A 99 10.34 -12.22 -17.26
N GLY A 100 9.46 -12.41 -16.29
CA GLY A 100 9.24 -13.70 -15.63
C GLY A 100 8.36 -14.65 -16.42
N GLY A 101 7.63 -14.17 -17.43
CA GLY A 101 6.71 -14.98 -18.24
C GLY A 101 5.48 -15.45 -17.46
N SER A 102 5.04 -14.65 -16.49
CA SER A 102 3.87 -14.94 -15.66
C SER A 102 2.74 -13.94 -15.92
N ARG A 103 1.50 -14.39 -15.67
CA ARG A 103 0.32 -13.53 -15.71
C ARG A 103 -0.42 -13.65 -14.40
N ALA A 104 -1.00 -12.52 -13.95
CA ALA A 104 -1.87 -12.44 -12.81
C ALA A 104 -3.25 -11.95 -13.22
N GLN A 105 -4.27 -12.51 -12.61
CA GLN A 105 -5.62 -11.97 -12.57
C GLN A 105 -6.04 -11.95 -11.11
N ALA A 106 -6.65 -10.86 -10.66
CA ALA A 106 -7.10 -10.72 -9.29
C ALA A 106 -8.49 -10.08 -9.27
N THR A 107 -9.35 -10.61 -8.42
CA THR A 107 -10.51 -9.88 -7.94
C THR A 107 -10.22 -9.52 -6.50
N PHE A 108 -10.28 -8.25 -6.15
CA PHE A 108 -10.13 -7.81 -4.78
C PHE A 108 -11.25 -6.84 -4.41
N SER A 109 -11.60 -6.87 -3.14
CA SER A 109 -12.60 -5.98 -2.57
C SER A 109 -12.14 -5.49 -1.22
N TYR A 110 -12.62 -4.31 -0.85
CA TYR A 110 -12.48 -3.82 0.51
C TYR A 110 -13.81 -3.30 1.04
N ARG A 111 -13.92 -3.30 2.35
CA ARG A 111 -15.05 -2.72 3.09
C ARG A 111 -14.51 -1.97 4.28
N LEU A 112 -15.08 -0.79 4.52
CA LEU A 112 -14.79 0.02 5.70
C LEU A 112 -15.93 -0.11 6.70
N THR A 113 -15.58 -0.12 7.98
CA THR A 113 -16.54 -0.13 9.10
C THR A 113 -16.08 0.88 10.14
N ASP A 114 -16.99 1.73 10.59
CA ASP A 114 -16.72 2.61 11.72
C ASP A 114 -16.58 1.80 13.01
N THR A 115 -15.55 2.12 13.79
CA THR A 115 -15.28 1.49 15.08
C THR A 115 -14.89 2.60 16.06
N ASP A 116 -15.88 3.17 16.69
CA ASP A 116 -15.71 4.25 17.69
C ASP A 116 -14.92 5.47 17.16
N GLY A 117 -15.23 5.90 15.94
CA GLY A 117 -14.59 7.03 15.25
C GLY A 117 -13.26 6.71 14.58
N ASN A 118 -12.82 5.46 14.60
CA ASN A 118 -11.75 4.90 13.79
C ASN A 118 -12.34 4.06 12.67
N THR A 119 -11.53 3.69 11.69
CA THR A 119 -11.97 2.88 10.56
C THR A 119 -11.31 1.52 10.58
N HIS A 120 -12.11 0.47 10.62
CA HIS A 120 -11.65 -0.88 10.32
C HIS A 120 -11.77 -1.15 8.82
N VAL A 121 -10.68 -1.57 8.19
CA VAL A 121 -10.59 -1.90 6.76
C VAL A 121 -10.40 -3.41 6.62
N ALA A 122 -11.37 -4.09 6.00
CA ALA A 122 -11.26 -5.48 5.62
C ALA A 122 -10.99 -5.59 4.12
N VAL A 123 -10.04 -6.42 3.71
CA VAL A 123 -9.62 -6.62 2.32
C VAL A 123 -9.64 -8.10 1.99
N ASP A 124 -10.32 -8.46 0.91
CA ASP A 124 -10.33 -9.82 0.36
C ASP A 124 -9.75 -9.80 -1.06
N ALA A 125 -8.93 -10.80 -1.38
CA ALA A 125 -8.38 -10.98 -2.71
C ALA A 125 -8.42 -12.47 -3.16
N ASP A 126 -8.88 -12.68 -4.40
CA ASP A 126 -8.77 -13.96 -5.13
C ASP A 126 -7.80 -13.75 -6.28
N ILE A 127 -6.65 -14.42 -6.24
CA ILE A 127 -5.57 -14.24 -7.20
C ILE A 127 -5.38 -15.52 -8.00
N LYS A 128 -5.36 -15.40 -9.32
CA LYS A 128 -5.04 -16.47 -10.26
C LYS A 128 -3.73 -16.15 -10.95
N LEU A 129 -2.77 -17.03 -10.80
CA LEU A 129 -1.46 -16.93 -11.40
C LEU A 129 -1.27 -18.00 -12.47
N THR A 130 -0.59 -17.63 -13.55
CA THR A 130 -0.12 -18.57 -14.59
C THR A 130 1.37 -18.36 -14.84
N GLY A 131 2.02 -19.33 -15.47
CA GLY A 131 3.44 -19.29 -15.74
C GLY A 131 4.30 -19.72 -14.56
N LYS A 132 5.53 -19.21 -14.49
CA LYS A 132 6.53 -19.66 -13.49
C LYS A 132 6.10 -19.40 -12.04
N LEU A 133 5.45 -18.27 -11.78
CA LEU A 133 5.02 -17.93 -10.44
C LEU A 133 3.89 -18.82 -9.91
N ALA A 134 3.08 -19.39 -10.81
CA ALA A 134 2.03 -20.34 -10.41
C ALA A 134 2.60 -21.54 -9.63
N GLN A 135 3.83 -21.97 -9.95
CA GLN A 135 4.48 -23.09 -9.26
C GLN A 135 4.85 -22.76 -7.80
N MET A 136 5.00 -21.48 -7.47
CA MET A 136 5.33 -21.00 -6.11
C MET A 136 4.10 -20.88 -5.21
N GLY A 137 2.88 -20.92 -5.75
CA GLY A 137 1.62 -20.71 -5.02
C GLY A 137 1.34 -21.67 -3.87
N ARG A 138 2.11 -22.76 -3.77
CA ARG A 138 1.97 -23.77 -2.70
C ARG A 138 2.79 -23.47 -1.43
N THR A 139 3.58 -22.42 -1.40
CA THR A 139 4.60 -22.21 -0.36
C THR A 139 4.18 -21.26 0.76
N GLY A 140 2.94 -20.75 0.77
CA GLY A 140 2.49 -19.76 1.76
C GLY A 140 3.11 -18.35 1.57
N ILE A 141 4.13 -18.23 0.74
CA ILE A 141 4.87 -16.98 0.52
C ILE A 141 3.96 -15.82 0.06
N PHE A 142 2.85 -16.13 -0.61
CA PHE A 142 1.89 -15.11 -1.04
C PHE A 142 1.13 -14.50 0.13
N ASN A 143 0.82 -15.29 1.15
CA ASN A 143 0.19 -14.78 2.37
C ASN A 143 1.15 -13.89 3.15
N ASP A 144 2.42 -14.29 3.28
CA ASP A 144 3.45 -13.49 3.96
C ASP A 144 3.64 -12.14 3.26
N VAL A 145 3.71 -12.15 1.92
CA VAL A 145 3.83 -10.92 1.12
C VAL A 145 2.56 -10.07 1.22
N ALA A 146 1.37 -10.67 1.17
CA ALA A 146 0.12 -9.94 1.31
C ALA A 146 0.05 -9.25 2.69
N HIS A 147 0.37 -9.96 3.75
CA HIS A 147 0.40 -9.42 5.10
C HIS A 147 1.39 -8.25 5.23
N GLN A 148 2.62 -8.40 4.70
CA GLN A 148 3.60 -7.32 4.70
C GLN A 148 3.10 -6.10 3.90
N MET A 149 2.58 -6.31 2.68
CA MET A 149 2.08 -5.22 1.83
C MET A 149 0.91 -4.49 2.48
N THR A 150 0.01 -5.22 3.14
CA THR A 150 -1.12 -4.62 3.86
C THR A 150 -0.64 -3.75 5.01
N GLY A 151 0.34 -4.20 5.78
CA GLY A 151 0.91 -3.40 6.87
C GLY A 151 1.63 -2.14 6.39
N GLU A 152 2.41 -2.22 5.32
CA GLU A 152 3.08 -1.05 4.72
C GLU A 152 2.07 -0.08 4.09
N PHE A 153 1.05 -0.61 3.41
CA PHE A 153 -0.05 0.18 2.86
C PHE A 153 -0.81 0.95 3.95
N ALA A 154 -1.18 0.29 5.02
CA ALA A 154 -1.88 0.90 6.16
C ALA A 154 -1.07 2.07 6.75
N ALA A 155 0.24 1.87 6.96
CA ALA A 155 1.12 2.91 7.49
C ALA A 155 1.23 4.12 6.55
N HIS A 156 1.35 3.91 5.23
CA HIS A 156 1.40 4.99 4.25
C HIS A 156 0.07 5.73 4.13
N LEU A 157 -1.05 4.98 4.15
CA LEU A 157 -2.40 5.55 4.11
C LEU A 157 -2.63 6.48 5.31
N GLU A 158 -2.25 6.04 6.51
CA GLU A 158 -2.39 6.82 7.73
C GLU A 158 -1.54 8.09 7.70
N GLN A 159 -0.29 8.01 7.25
CA GLN A 159 0.59 9.17 7.06
C GLN A 159 -0.02 10.19 6.09
N LYS A 160 -0.60 9.71 4.99
CA LYS A 160 -1.23 10.57 3.98
C LYS A 160 -2.49 11.26 4.52
N LEU A 161 -3.31 10.53 5.26
CA LEU A 161 -4.49 11.10 5.91
C LEU A 161 -4.13 12.18 6.93
N LEU A 162 -3.04 11.99 7.68
CA LEU A 162 -2.54 12.99 8.64
C LEU A 162 -1.99 14.24 7.92
N ALA A 163 -1.31 14.08 6.79
CA ALA A 163 -0.82 15.21 5.99
C ALA A 163 -1.98 16.06 5.45
N ASN A 164 -3.02 15.42 4.91
CA ASN A 164 -4.21 16.11 4.41
C ASN A 164 -4.96 16.87 5.51
N VAL A 165 -4.91 16.42 6.78
CA VAL A 165 -5.47 17.16 7.93
C VAL A 165 -4.69 18.46 8.18
N ALA A 166 -3.38 18.43 8.03
CA ALA A 166 -2.55 19.60 8.27
C ALA A 166 -2.78 20.69 7.20
N ASP A 167 -3.03 20.27 5.95
CA ASP A 167 -3.33 21.19 4.84
C ASP A 167 -4.75 21.79 4.96
N ASP A 168 -5.75 21.01 5.40
CA ASP A 168 -7.12 21.48 5.65
C ASP A 168 -7.22 22.41 6.87
N ALA A 169 -6.32 22.28 7.84
CA ALA A 169 -6.30 23.13 9.04
C ALA A 169 -5.82 24.57 8.77
N GLY A 170 -5.56 24.89 7.52
CA GLY A 170 -5.34 26.26 7.00
C GLY A 170 -4.14 26.97 7.63
N ALA A 171 -3.11 27.20 6.86
CA ALA A 171 -2.24 28.35 7.11
C ALA A 171 -3.12 29.62 7.09
N PRO A 172 -3.06 30.51 8.10
CA PRO A 172 -3.76 31.78 8.01
C PRO A 172 -3.28 32.55 6.79
N PRO A 173 -4.15 33.32 6.11
CA PRO A 173 -3.74 34.13 4.99
C PRO A 173 -2.60 35.04 5.45
N SER A 174 -1.43 34.88 4.82
CA SER A 174 -0.29 35.75 5.05
C SER A 174 -0.65 37.11 4.48
N ASP A 175 -1.16 37.97 5.35
CA ASP A 175 -1.24 39.38 5.08
C ASP A 175 0.19 39.91 4.87
N ILE A 176 0.40 40.51 3.74
CA ILE A 176 1.65 41.06 3.23
C ILE A 176 2.11 42.17 4.20
N ALA A 177 3.11 41.85 5.01
CA ALA A 177 3.91 42.89 5.67
C ALA A 177 5.37 42.73 5.22
N GLU A 178 5.90 43.80 4.69
CA GLU A 178 7.25 43.99 4.13
C GLU A 178 8.40 43.57 5.08
N PRO A 179 9.59 43.26 4.55
CA PRO A 179 10.66 42.66 5.36
C PRO A 179 11.39 43.72 6.17
N VAL A 180 11.32 43.64 7.48
CA VAL A 180 12.30 44.27 8.36
C VAL A 180 13.40 43.23 8.63
N ALA A 181 14.57 43.53 8.09
CA ALA A 181 15.78 42.73 8.34
C ALA A 181 16.14 42.75 9.82
N SER A 182 16.20 41.59 10.44
CA SER A 182 16.97 41.39 11.64
C SER A 182 17.61 39.98 11.61
N GLU A 183 18.94 39.98 11.50
CA GLU A 183 19.79 38.82 11.60
C GLU A 183 19.61 38.15 12.97
N ILE A 184 19.15 36.92 12.99
CA ILE A 184 19.27 36.04 14.17
C ILE A 184 19.82 34.69 13.75
N SER A 185 21.10 34.58 14.02
CA SER A 185 21.97 33.42 14.22
C SER A 185 21.33 32.03 14.09
N ALA A 186 21.64 31.35 12.97
CA ALA A 186 21.35 29.94 12.69
C ALA A 186 22.11 28.90 13.55
N LEU A 187 22.73 29.31 14.65
CA LEU A 187 23.63 28.44 15.42
C LEU A 187 23.03 27.84 16.69
N LYS A 188 21.76 28.07 17.03
CA LYS A 188 21.12 27.54 18.26
C LYS A 188 20.15 26.39 18.06
N MET A 189 19.78 26.02 16.83
CA MET A 189 18.82 24.92 16.60
C MET A 189 19.45 23.53 16.38
N LEU A 190 20.78 23.42 16.23
CA LEU A 190 21.41 22.11 16.02
C LEU A 190 21.67 21.31 17.30
N GLY A 191 21.45 21.89 18.48
CA GLY A 191 21.78 21.28 19.78
C GLY A 191 20.72 20.37 20.40
N VAL A 192 19.47 20.39 19.92
CA VAL A 192 18.36 19.71 20.60
C VAL A 192 18.02 18.35 19.97
N ILE A 193 18.33 18.14 18.71
CA ILE A 193 17.95 16.91 17.98
C ILE A 193 18.90 15.72 18.25
N VAL A 194 20.13 15.99 18.69
CA VAL A 194 21.14 14.92 18.90
C VAL A 194 21.01 14.23 20.26
N ARG A 195 20.35 14.82 21.26
CA ARG A 195 20.25 14.22 22.61
C ARG A 195 19.14 13.17 22.79
N GLY A 196 18.18 13.08 21.89
CA GLY A 196 17.03 12.15 22.01
C GLY A 196 17.29 10.74 21.48
N ARG A 197 18.20 10.58 20.52
CA ARG A 197 18.36 9.29 19.81
C ARG A 197 19.46 8.38 20.37
N TRP A 198 20.33 8.86 21.26
CA TRP A 198 21.42 8.04 21.80
C TRP A 198 21.03 7.21 23.04
N ARG A 199 19.92 7.54 23.71
CA ARG A 199 19.47 6.74 24.87
C ARG A 199 18.72 5.46 24.46
N ALA A 200 18.17 5.39 23.26
CA ALA A 200 17.47 4.20 22.74
C ALA A 200 18.45 3.15 22.16
N LEU A 201 19.63 3.57 21.68
CA LEU A 201 20.59 2.64 21.08
C LEU A 201 21.42 1.86 22.12
N CYS A 202 21.61 2.40 23.33
CA CYS A 202 22.36 1.72 24.39
C CYS A 202 21.56 0.64 25.12
N ALA A 203 20.24 0.61 25.00
CA ALA A 203 19.38 -0.41 25.62
C ALA A 203 19.32 -1.73 24.84
N VAL A 204 19.68 -1.71 23.55
CA VAL A 204 19.60 -2.89 22.66
C VAL A 204 20.92 -3.67 22.60
N LEU A 205 22.04 -3.08 23.01
CA LEU A 205 23.38 -3.71 22.88
C LEU A 205 23.92 -4.32 24.17
N GLY A 206 23.12 -4.48 25.23
CA GLY A 206 23.40 -5.43 26.33
C GLY A 206 24.82 -5.41 26.91
N ILE A 207 25.49 -4.25 27.03
CA ILE A 207 26.80 -4.16 27.69
C ILE A 207 26.57 -3.61 29.10
N VAL A 208 26.16 -4.51 29.99
CA VAL A 208 26.34 -4.32 31.43
C VAL A 208 27.67 -4.98 31.82
N SER A 209 28.70 -4.17 31.92
CA SER A 209 29.93 -4.59 32.56
C SER A 209 29.75 -4.53 34.06
N ALA A 210 29.83 -5.68 34.71
CA ALA A 210 29.94 -5.81 36.13
C ALA A 210 31.28 -5.23 36.61
N LYS A 211 31.26 -4.39 37.66
CA LYS A 211 32.40 -4.16 38.50
C LYS A 211 31.97 -3.96 39.95
N ARG A 212 32.45 -4.90 40.76
CA ARG A 212 32.60 -4.98 42.23
C ARG A 212 32.26 -3.73 43.02
#